data_d243c5b1a45e2c1f9fc68e69e3f88f6e
#
_entry.id   d243c5b1a45e2c1f9fc68e69e3f88f6e
#
_cell.length_a   1.000
_cell.length_b   1.000
_cell.length_c   1.000
_cell.angle_alpha   90.00
_cell.angle_beta   90.00
_cell.angle_gamma   90.00
#
_symmetry.space_group_name_H-M   'P 1'
#
loop_
_entity.id
_entity.type
_entity.pdbx_description
1 polymer ?
#
loop_
_entity_poly.entity_id
_entity_poly.type
_entity_poly.pdbx_seq_one_letter_code
_entity_poly.pdbx_strand_id
1 'polypeptide(L)'
;MTAFDLHKKTDKRRLAEAIVWGGAVGDALGAPFEFRINRNDPIDLSHMQGTKFRVAPHEFVECPAGLFTDDTSMTIALIDSLSENNGAVDVLDEAAKWSAWLRDGRYSSVEGMAVGTGSTTRKALLEYGHGIDSPDANGNGSLMRTSPLALVGATDVDIERSSAVTHAHVVSKTACVIWCRFLRKLVEGKKPKTAWEETLDDLGNHAASIVSTRLREIWELPESEINSTGYVVDTLEACAWLVTDDENNDCYSAVVENAVSLTGDTDTIAKIAGEAAAIVYDPENIPTAWRREVKRPELLDHAVEQLADLIPDEL
;
A
#
# COMPACT_ATOMS: atom_id res chain seq x y z
N MET A 1 13.46 11.29 13.70
CA MET A 1 12.22 11.54 12.93
C MET A 1 11.65 12.87 13.35
N THR A 2 11.28 13.74 12.43
CA THR A 2 10.70 15.06 12.71
C THR A 2 9.23 15.02 12.31
N ALA A 3 8.32 15.46 13.19
CA ALA A 3 6.91 15.55 12.88
C ALA A 3 6.68 16.49 11.68
N PHE A 4 5.69 16.17 10.86
CA PHE A 4 5.27 17.03 9.76
C PHE A 4 4.41 18.20 10.30
N ASP A 5 4.67 19.39 9.80
CA ASP A 5 3.87 20.58 10.11
C ASP A 5 2.78 20.74 9.04
N LEU A 6 1.59 20.24 9.34
CA LEU A 6 0.47 20.21 8.38
C LEU A 6 -0.09 21.60 8.02
N HIS A 7 0.33 22.68 8.73
CA HIS A 7 0.08 24.05 8.29
C HIS A 7 0.99 24.47 7.12
N LYS A 8 2.04 23.71 6.82
CA LYS A 8 2.95 23.99 5.71
C LYS A 8 2.58 23.19 4.47
N LYS A 9 2.31 23.87 3.38
CA LYS A 9 2.05 23.22 2.06
C LYS A 9 3.21 22.31 1.62
N THR A 10 4.45 22.67 1.96
CA THR A 10 5.63 21.84 1.67
C THR A 10 5.59 20.48 2.37
N ASP A 11 5.17 20.45 3.64
CA ASP A 11 5.10 19.21 4.40
C ASP A 11 3.93 18.33 3.97
N LYS A 12 2.77 18.93 3.62
CA LYS A 12 1.64 18.22 2.99
C LYS A 12 2.07 17.56 1.68
N ARG A 13 2.81 18.29 0.83
CA ARG A 13 3.35 17.75 -0.42
C ARG A 13 4.31 16.58 -0.15
N ARG A 14 5.22 16.72 0.81
CA ARG A 14 6.15 15.63 1.19
C ARG A 14 5.41 14.39 1.70
N LEU A 15 4.33 14.56 2.47
CA LEU A 15 3.49 13.45 2.90
C LEU A 15 2.79 12.77 1.71
N ALA A 16 2.25 13.54 0.79
CA ALA A 16 1.66 13.01 -0.43
C ALA A 16 2.71 12.26 -1.28
N GLU A 17 3.93 12.80 -1.40
CA GLU A 17 5.06 12.13 -2.07
C GLU A 17 5.45 10.83 -1.35
N ALA A 18 5.42 10.78 -0.02
CA ALA A 18 5.71 9.57 0.74
C ALA A 18 4.73 8.44 0.39
N ILE A 19 3.43 8.72 0.33
CA ILE A 19 2.44 7.72 -0.05
C ILE A 19 2.57 7.34 -1.53
N VAL A 20 2.56 8.32 -2.42
CA VAL A 20 2.46 8.03 -3.86
C VAL A 20 3.78 7.49 -4.41
N TRP A 21 4.89 8.22 -4.23
CA TRP A 21 6.19 7.80 -4.76
C TRP A 21 6.85 6.71 -3.92
N GLY A 22 6.72 6.79 -2.57
CA GLY A 22 7.23 5.74 -1.69
C GLY A 22 6.58 4.40 -1.99
N GLY A 23 5.27 4.38 -2.20
CA GLY A 23 4.55 3.18 -2.60
C GLY A 23 4.90 2.72 -4.01
N ALA A 24 4.83 3.59 -5.02
CA ALA A 24 5.03 3.23 -6.42
C ALA A 24 6.44 2.66 -6.72
N VAL A 25 7.47 3.16 -6.03
CA VAL A 25 8.83 2.63 -6.14
C VAL A 25 8.93 1.24 -5.53
N GLY A 26 8.31 1.01 -4.36
CA GLY A 26 8.25 -0.32 -3.73
C GLY A 26 7.53 -1.34 -4.59
N ASP A 27 6.33 -1.00 -5.09
CA ASP A 27 5.53 -1.80 -6.01
C ASP A 27 6.36 -2.19 -7.27
N ALA A 28 6.92 -1.20 -7.96
CA ALA A 28 7.66 -1.43 -9.19
C ALA A 28 8.95 -2.26 -8.99
N LEU A 29 9.59 -2.18 -7.83
CA LEU A 29 10.74 -3.01 -7.48
C LEU A 29 10.31 -4.43 -7.11
N GLY A 30 9.19 -4.59 -6.41
CA GLY A 30 8.68 -5.89 -5.95
C GLY A 30 8.06 -6.73 -7.06
N ALA A 31 7.32 -6.11 -8.01
CA ALA A 31 6.54 -6.80 -9.02
C ALA A 31 7.28 -7.90 -9.82
N PRO A 32 8.55 -7.76 -10.21
CA PRO A 32 9.29 -8.83 -10.90
C PRO A 32 9.56 -10.05 -10.03
N PHE A 33 9.41 -9.93 -8.71
CA PHE A 33 9.79 -10.96 -7.74
C PHE A 33 8.57 -11.60 -7.05
N GLU A 34 7.36 -11.13 -7.38
CA GLU A 34 6.10 -11.61 -6.82
C GLU A 34 5.96 -13.13 -6.98
N PHE A 35 5.68 -13.81 -5.86
CA PHE A 35 5.51 -15.27 -5.76
C PHE A 35 6.64 -16.11 -6.37
N ARG A 36 7.88 -15.62 -6.40
CA ARG A 36 9.02 -16.44 -6.76
C ARG A 36 9.16 -17.62 -5.81
N ILE A 37 9.31 -18.81 -6.37
CA ILE A 37 9.32 -20.08 -5.63
C ILE A 37 10.65 -20.30 -4.91
N ASN A 38 11.75 -19.74 -5.43
CA ASN A 38 13.09 -20.02 -4.90
C ASN A 38 13.65 -18.79 -4.18
N ARG A 39 13.62 -18.83 -2.83
CA ARG A 39 14.19 -17.78 -1.96
C ARG A 39 15.70 -17.60 -2.10
N ASN A 40 16.39 -18.59 -2.68
CA ASN A 40 17.84 -18.55 -2.85
C ASN A 40 18.29 -17.91 -4.16
N ASP A 41 17.37 -17.55 -5.06
CA ASP A 41 17.76 -16.86 -6.27
C ASP A 41 18.23 -15.44 -5.92
N PRO A 42 19.38 -15.00 -6.45
CA PRO A 42 19.87 -13.65 -6.16
C PRO A 42 18.89 -12.61 -6.66
N ILE A 43 18.57 -11.65 -5.79
CA ILE A 43 17.73 -10.50 -6.09
C ILE A 43 18.66 -9.33 -6.37
N ASP A 44 18.62 -8.80 -7.59
CA ASP A 44 19.35 -7.57 -7.97
C ASP A 44 18.35 -6.43 -8.06
N LEU A 45 18.44 -5.50 -7.11
CA LEU A 45 17.62 -4.30 -7.02
C LEU A 45 18.38 -3.02 -7.44
N SER A 46 19.55 -3.16 -8.02
CA SER A 46 20.32 -2.01 -8.56
C SER A 46 19.55 -1.28 -9.66
N HIS A 47 18.71 -2.00 -10.40
CA HIS A 47 17.82 -1.51 -11.45
C HIS A 47 16.45 -2.21 -11.37
N MET A 48 15.40 -1.51 -11.78
CA MET A 48 14.10 -2.13 -11.96
C MET A 48 14.12 -3.16 -13.07
N GLN A 49 13.38 -4.25 -12.92
CA GLN A 49 13.31 -5.33 -13.87
C GLN A 49 11.95 -5.39 -14.57
N GLY A 50 11.92 -5.94 -15.78
CA GLY A 50 10.68 -6.29 -16.46
C GLY A 50 10.12 -7.59 -15.91
N THR A 51 8.82 -7.80 -16.08
CA THR A 51 8.12 -9.00 -15.61
C THR A 51 7.10 -9.49 -16.63
N LYS A 52 6.49 -10.64 -16.34
CA LYS A 52 5.42 -11.21 -17.18
C LYS A 52 4.18 -11.40 -16.33
N PHE A 53 3.10 -10.72 -16.70
CA PHE A 53 1.81 -10.94 -16.07
C PHE A 53 0.95 -11.91 -16.86
N ARG A 54 0.27 -12.77 -16.14
CA ARG A 54 -0.70 -13.70 -16.72
C ARG A 54 -2.03 -12.97 -16.95
N VAL A 55 -2.44 -12.89 -18.22
CA VAL A 55 -3.69 -12.23 -18.63
C VAL A 55 -4.83 -13.24 -18.90
N ALA A 56 -4.48 -14.49 -19.26
CA ALA A 56 -5.41 -15.59 -19.43
C ALA A 56 -4.71 -16.94 -19.14
N PRO A 57 -5.43 -18.08 -19.05
CA PRO A 57 -4.80 -19.39 -18.94
C PRO A 57 -3.79 -19.61 -20.08
N HIS A 58 -2.51 -19.75 -19.72
CA HIS A 58 -1.37 -19.91 -20.65
C HIS A 58 -1.02 -18.70 -21.51
N GLU A 59 -1.58 -17.51 -21.24
CA GLU A 59 -1.27 -16.27 -21.93
C GLU A 59 -0.59 -15.30 -20.98
N PHE A 60 0.60 -14.81 -21.37
CA PHE A 60 1.39 -13.87 -20.59
C PHE A 60 1.73 -12.67 -21.46
N VAL A 61 1.67 -11.49 -20.85
CA VAL A 61 2.14 -10.23 -21.45
C VAL A 61 3.45 -9.84 -20.79
N GLU A 62 4.46 -9.54 -21.63
CA GLU A 62 5.72 -8.96 -21.17
C GLU A 62 5.51 -7.49 -20.83
N CYS A 63 5.89 -7.14 -19.63
CA CYS A 63 5.76 -5.79 -19.09
C CYS A 63 7.15 -5.18 -18.88
N PRO A 64 7.33 -3.89 -19.22
CA PRO A 64 8.63 -3.23 -19.14
C PRO A 64 9.08 -3.07 -17.68
N ALA A 65 10.38 -2.89 -17.48
CA ALA A 65 10.95 -2.50 -16.20
C ALA A 65 10.33 -1.20 -15.68
N GLY A 66 10.13 -1.11 -14.38
CA GLY A 66 9.60 0.07 -13.71
C GLY A 66 8.08 0.23 -13.78
N LEU A 67 7.35 -0.79 -14.22
CA LEU A 67 5.90 -0.78 -14.11
C LEU A 67 5.48 -0.90 -12.64
N PHE A 68 4.38 -0.26 -12.27
CA PHE A 68 3.65 -0.52 -11.04
C PHE A 68 2.34 -1.28 -11.35
N THR A 69 1.82 -1.99 -10.36
CA THR A 69 0.70 -2.94 -10.49
C THR A 69 -0.64 -2.32 -10.11
N ASP A 70 -1.62 -3.17 -9.74
CA ASP A 70 -2.90 -2.74 -9.16
C ASP A 70 -2.73 -2.01 -7.84
N ASP A 71 -1.70 -2.29 -7.09
CA ASP A 71 -1.36 -1.63 -5.84
C ASP A 71 -1.32 -0.11 -5.98
N THR A 72 -0.49 0.38 -6.87
CA THR A 72 -0.36 1.82 -7.13
C THR A 72 -1.51 2.35 -7.99
N SER A 73 -1.95 1.59 -9.00
CA SER A 73 -3.05 2.01 -9.89
C SER A 73 -4.35 2.28 -9.13
N MET A 74 -4.72 1.38 -8.20
CA MET A 74 -5.92 1.55 -7.38
C MET A 74 -5.76 2.64 -6.32
N THR A 75 -4.53 2.88 -5.84
CA THR A 75 -4.21 4.00 -4.96
C THR A 75 -4.42 5.35 -5.68
N ILE A 76 -3.91 5.50 -6.90
CA ILE A 76 -4.13 6.70 -7.74
C ILE A 76 -5.62 6.91 -8.00
N ALA A 77 -6.35 5.84 -8.33
CA ALA A 77 -7.78 5.91 -8.57
C ALA A 77 -8.57 6.34 -7.32
N LEU A 78 -8.15 5.90 -6.11
CA LEU A 78 -8.71 6.36 -4.85
C LEU A 78 -8.43 7.85 -4.62
N ILE A 79 -7.21 8.31 -4.84
CA ILE A 79 -6.84 9.72 -4.71
C ILE A 79 -7.67 10.59 -5.66
N ASP A 80 -7.87 10.15 -6.90
CA ASP A 80 -8.70 10.84 -7.88
C ASP A 80 -10.17 10.92 -7.41
N SER A 81 -10.72 9.84 -6.81
CA SER A 81 -12.04 9.84 -6.20
C SER A 81 -12.14 10.83 -5.04
N LEU A 82 -11.18 10.78 -4.12
CA LEU A 82 -11.13 11.71 -3.00
C LEU A 82 -11.04 13.17 -3.47
N SER A 83 -10.25 13.44 -4.52
CA SER A 83 -10.10 14.77 -5.09
C SER A 83 -11.41 15.30 -5.67
N GLU A 84 -12.12 14.49 -6.44
CA GLU A 84 -13.42 14.88 -7.01
C GLU A 84 -14.52 15.05 -5.95
N ASN A 85 -14.38 14.39 -4.78
CA ASN A 85 -15.32 14.44 -3.67
C ASN A 85 -14.83 15.30 -2.48
N ASN A 86 -13.85 16.21 -2.68
CA ASN A 86 -13.30 17.11 -1.66
C ASN A 86 -12.83 16.40 -0.38
N GLY A 87 -12.18 15.26 -0.51
CA GLY A 87 -11.66 14.44 0.56
C GLY A 87 -12.67 13.46 1.19
N ALA A 88 -13.93 13.49 0.78
CA ALA A 88 -14.94 12.57 1.29
C ALA A 88 -14.89 11.21 0.56
N VAL A 89 -15.12 10.13 1.31
CA VAL A 89 -15.24 8.77 0.77
C VAL A 89 -16.59 8.58 0.08
N ASP A 90 -16.58 8.45 -1.24
CA ASP A 90 -17.73 8.04 -2.05
C ASP A 90 -17.48 6.65 -2.66
N VAL A 91 -18.04 5.63 -2.02
CA VAL A 91 -17.84 4.23 -2.41
C VAL A 91 -18.35 3.88 -3.81
N LEU A 92 -19.31 4.63 -4.34
CA LEU A 92 -19.83 4.43 -5.70
C LEU A 92 -18.85 4.99 -6.72
N ASP A 93 -18.27 6.15 -6.45
CA ASP A 93 -17.25 6.74 -7.30
C ASP A 93 -15.94 5.93 -7.26
N GLU A 94 -15.49 5.49 -6.07
CA GLU A 94 -14.37 4.56 -5.93
C GLU A 94 -14.57 3.30 -6.78
N ALA A 95 -15.73 2.64 -6.67
CA ALA A 95 -16.07 1.45 -7.44
C ALA A 95 -16.06 1.73 -8.96
N ALA A 96 -16.56 2.89 -9.39
CA ALA A 96 -16.56 3.29 -10.79
C ALA A 96 -15.14 3.49 -11.33
N LYS A 97 -14.27 4.17 -10.58
CA LYS A 97 -12.87 4.43 -10.96
C LYS A 97 -12.05 3.14 -11.01
N TRP A 98 -12.17 2.26 -10.01
CA TRP A 98 -11.51 0.95 -10.03
C TRP A 98 -12.03 0.04 -11.15
N SER A 99 -13.33 0.12 -11.47
CA SER A 99 -13.89 -0.59 -12.62
C SER A 99 -13.39 -0.05 -13.95
N ALA A 100 -13.17 1.25 -14.07
CA ALA A 100 -12.57 1.87 -15.26
C ALA A 100 -11.09 1.45 -15.41
N TRP A 101 -10.33 1.43 -14.30
CA TRP A 101 -8.98 0.87 -14.32
C TRP A 101 -8.98 -0.58 -14.81
N LEU A 102 -9.83 -1.42 -14.25
CA LEU A 102 -9.86 -2.85 -14.58
C LEU A 102 -10.27 -3.12 -16.04
N ARG A 103 -11.16 -2.30 -16.62
CA ARG A 103 -11.63 -2.48 -18.01
C ARG A 103 -10.76 -1.82 -19.05
N ASP A 104 -10.28 -0.62 -18.74
CA ASP A 104 -9.71 0.28 -19.74
C ASP A 104 -8.24 0.61 -19.47
N GLY A 105 -7.63 0.09 -18.38
CA GLY A 105 -6.26 0.40 -17.97
C GLY A 105 -6.07 1.85 -17.51
N ARG A 106 -7.16 2.57 -17.18
CA ARG A 106 -7.07 3.92 -16.62
C ARG A 106 -6.27 3.86 -15.31
N TYR A 107 -5.37 4.79 -15.08
CA TYR A 107 -4.43 4.84 -13.95
C TYR A 107 -3.29 3.79 -13.99
N SER A 108 -3.24 2.92 -14.98
CA SER A 108 -2.22 1.86 -15.04
C SER A 108 -0.86 2.39 -15.53
N SER A 109 0.21 1.75 -15.07
CA SER A 109 1.57 1.95 -15.58
C SER A 109 1.73 1.48 -17.03
N VAL A 110 0.84 0.57 -17.49
CA VAL A 110 0.78 0.07 -18.87
C VAL A 110 -0.50 0.59 -19.51
N GLU A 111 -0.35 1.39 -20.57
CA GLU A 111 -1.48 2.03 -21.23
C GLU A 111 -2.48 1.00 -21.78
N GLY A 112 -3.76 1.21 -21.45
CA GLY A 112 -4.87 0.39 -21.94
C GLY A 112 -5.00 -1.00 -21.27
N MET A 113 -4.20 -1.29 -20.23
CA MET A 113 -4.21 -2.60 -19.58
C MET A 113 -4.10 -2.50 -18.06
N ALA A 114 -5.01 -3.15 -17.35
CA ALA A 114 -4.86 -3.38 -15.90
C ALA A 114 -3.84 -4.50 -15.65
N VAL A 115 -2.94 -4.29 -14.71
CA VAL A 115 -1.84 -5.21 -14.38
C VAL A 115 -1.98 -5.63 -12.91
N GLY A 116 -1.80 -6.91 -12.61
CA GLY A 116 -1.70 -7.41 -11.24
C GLY A 116 -3.02 -7.80 -10.56
N THR A 117 -4.16 -7.66 -11.20
CA THR A 117 -5.50 -7.75 -10.59
C THR A 117 -5.75 -9.01 -9.76
N GLY A 118 -5.95 -8.85 -8.46
CA GLY A 118 -6.35 -9.90 -7.54
C GLY A 118 -7.74 -10.48 -7.83
N SER A 119 -7.93 -11.78 -7.55
CA SER A 119 -9.17 -12.49 -7.84
C SER A 119 -10.39 -11.95 -7.11
N THR A 120 -10.25 -11.56 -5.83
CA THR A 120 -11.33 -10.97 -5.02
C THR A 120 -11.76 -9.62 -5.59
N THR A 121 -10.80 -8.74 -5.89
CA THR A 121 -11.05 -7.44 -6.53
C THR A 121 -11.80 -7.61 -7.83
N ARG A 122 -11.33 -8.50 -8.71
CA ARG A 122 -11.95 -8.75 -10.00
C ARG A 122 -13.40 -9.24 -9.88
N LYS A 123 -13.65 -10.20 -8.99
CA LYS A 123 -15.00 -10.72 -8.76
C LYS A 123 -15.92 -9.63 -8.20
N ALA A 124 -15.47 -8.88 -7.20
CA ALA A 124 -16.25 -7.80 -6.61
C ALA A 124 -16.69 -6.75 -7.64
N LEU A 125 -15.75 -6.29 -8.48
CA LEU A 125 -16.01 -5.21 -9.43
C LEU A 125 -16.76 -5.64 -10.70
N LEU A 126 -16.56 -6.88 -11.19
CA LEU A 126 -17.11 -7.31 -12.47
C LEU A 126 -18.29 -8.30 -12.34
N GLU A 127 -18.31 -9.11 -11.29
CA GLU A 127 -19.29 -10.20 -11.20
C GLU A 127 -20.38 -9.90 -10.18
N TYR A 128 -20.02 -9.37 -9.00
CA TYR A 128 -20.97 -9.17 -7.90
C TYR A 128 -21.48 -7.73 -7.79
N GLY A 129 -20.70 -6.72 -8.23
CA GLY A 129 -21.04 -5.33 -8.06
C GLY A 129 -21.01 -4.83 -6.60
N HIS A 130 -20.44 -5.62 -5.71
CA HIS A 130 -20.22 -5.31 -4.29
C HIS A 130 -19.08 -6.14 -3.71
N GLY A 131 -18.52 -5.70 -2.58
CA GLY A 131 -17.44 -6.41 -1.90
C GLY A 131 -17.86 -7.78 -1.35
N ILE A 132 -16.88 -8.65 -1.24
CA ILE A 132 -17.09 -10.03 -0.80
C ILE A 132 -16.88 -10.12 0.71
N ASP A 133 -17.95 -10.49 1.44
CA ASP A 133 -17.91 -10.75 2.88
C ASP A 133 -17.77 -12.26 3.14
N SER A 134 -16.53 -12.75 3.06
CA SER A 134 -16.21 -14.16 3.30
C SER A 134 -14.83 -14.30 3.93
N PRO A 135 -14.66 -15.24 4.87
CA PRO A 135 -13.33 -15.57 5.41
C PRO A 135 -12.30 -15.97 4.33
N ASP A 136 -12.74 -16.52 3.21
CA ASP A 136 -11.88 -16.92 2.09
C ASP A 136 -11.53 -15.74 1.16
N ALA A 137 -12.07 -14.55 1.40
CA ALA A 137 -11.86 -13.35 0.59
C ALA A 137 -11.04 -12.27 1.32
N ASN A 138 -10.16 -12.68 2.22
CA ASN A 138 -9.28 -11.79 3.00
C ASN A 138 -7.90 -11.62 2.35
N GLY A 139 -7.86 -11.37 1.04
CA GLY A 139 -6.66 -10.86 0.38
C GLY A 139 -6.32 -9.43 0.80
N ASN A 140 -5.10 -9.01 0.54
CA ASN A 140 -4.60 -7.68 0.90
C ASN A 140 -5.03 -6.55 -0.06
N GLY A 141 -5.82 -6.84 -1.09
CA GLY A 141 -6.19 -5.90 -2.15
C GLY A 141 -6.96 -4.65 -1.72
N SER A 142 -7.49 -4.57 -0.49
CA SER A 142 -7.96 -3.30 0.09
C SER A 142 -6.89 -2.62 0.93
N LEU A 143 -6.03 -3.37 1.63
CA LEU A 143 -4.95 -2.82 2.45
C LEU A 143 -3.93 -2.07 1.59
N MET A 144 -3.56 -2.64 0.44
CA MET A 144 -2.57 -2.09 -0.47
C MET A 144 -2.88 -0.67 -0.97
N ARG A 145 -4.14 -0.25 -0.96
CA ARG A 145 -4.57 1.05 -1.50
C ARG A 145 -5.12 2.03 -0.45
N THR A 146 -5.15 1.64 0.83
CA THR A 146 -5.87 2.37 1.88
C THR A 146 -5.15 3.62 2.40
N SER A 147 -3.83 3.73 2.22
CA SER A 147 -2.98 4.75 2.85
C SER A 147 -3.41 6.22 2.60
N PRO A 148 -3.93 6.63 1.43
CA PRO A 148 -4.44 7.99 1.23
C PRO A 148 -5.51 8.40 2.25
N LEU A 149 -6.34 7.44 2.72
CA LEU A 149 -7.39 7.69 3.71
C LEU A 149 -6.83 8.13 5.08
N ALA A 150 -5.61 7.70 5.40
CA ALA A 150 -4.92 8.16 6.60
C ALA A 150 -4.65 9.67 6.54
N LEU A 151 -4.26 10.19 5.38
CA LEU A 151 -3.84 11.58 5.20
C LEU A 151 -5.00 12.56 4.99
N VAL A 152 -6.15 12.11 4.52
CA VAL A 152 -7.33 12.98 4.35
C VAL A 152 -8.22 13.04 5.60
N GLY A 153 -7.80 12.43 6.72
CA GLY A 153 -8.56 12.44 7.96
C GLY A 153 -9.83 11.58 7.91
N ALA A 154 -9.89 10.57 7.04
CA ALA A 154 -11.05 9.68 6.94
C ALA A 154 -11.31 8.96 8.27
N THR A 155 -12.58 8.83 8.66
CA THR A 155 -12.96 8.09 9.89
C THR A 155 -12.74 6.58 9.70
N ASP A 156 -12.67 5.82 10.80
CA ASP A 156 -12.60 4.36 10.72
C ASP A 156 -13.74 3.77 9.89
N VAL A 157 -14.94 4.33 10.04
CA VAL A 157 -16.12 3.92 9.26
C VAL A 157 -15.92 4.16 7.77
N ASP A 158 -15.30 5.26 7.38
CA ASP A 158 -15.01 5.57 5.97
C ASP A 158 -13.94 4.61 5.42
N ILE A 159 -12.90 4.30 6.20
CA ILE A 159 -11.87 3.33 5.85
C ILE A 159 -12.49 1.94 5.64
N GLU A 160 -13.36 1.50 6.56
CA GLU A 160 -14.08 0.23 6.44
C GLU A 160 -15.00 0.20 5.21
N ARG A 161 -15.68 1.30 4.91
CA ARG A 161 -16.56 1.41 3.72
C ARG A 161 -15.77 1.34 2.42
N SER A 162 -14.63 2.01 2.32
CA SER A 162 -13.74 1.95 1.16
C SER A 162 -13.17 0.54 0.95
N SER A 163 -12.71 -0.13 2.04
CA SER A 163 -12.29 -1.54 1.97
C SER A 163 -13.43 -2.44 1.47
N ALA A 164 -14.64 -2.22 1.99
CA ALA A 164 -15.82 -3.04 1.70
C ALA A 164 -16.31 -2.95 0.25
N VAL A 165 -15.82 -2.02 -0.56
CA VAL A 165 -16.11 -1.98 -2.00
C VAL A 165 -15.67 -3.28 -2.69
N THR A 166 -14.59 -3.90 -2.21
CA THR A 166 -14.07 -5.17 -2.75
C THR A 166 -13.90 -6.25 -1.68
N HIS A 167 -13.39 -5.90 -0.50
CA HIS A 167 -13.08 -6.80 0.62
C HIS A 167 -13.93 -6.41 1.83
N ALA A 168 -15.14 -6.97 1.92
CA ALA A 168 -16.13 -6.57 2.93
C ALA A 168 -16.00 -7.34 4.25
N HIS A 169 -15.16 -8.39 4.32
CA HIS A 169 -15.01 -9.17 5.55
C HIS A 169 -14.29 -8.34 6.64
N VAL A 170 -14.72 -8.55 7.89
CA VAL A 170 -14.24 -7.78 9.04
C VAL A 170 -12.70 -7.75 9.16
N VAL A 171 -12.03 -8.84 8.87
CA VAL A 171 -10.56 -8.94 8.95
C VAL A 171 -9.87 -7.94 8.02
N SER A 172 -10.28 -7.87 6.75
CA SER A 172 -9.71 -6.92 5.78
C SER A 172 -10.00 -5.47 6.17
N LYS A 173 -11.22 -5.17 6.61
CA LYS A 173 -11.61 -3.83 7.07
C LYS A 173 -10.79 -3.38 8.27
N THR A 174 -10.65 -4.26 9.27
CA THR A 174 -9.88 -3.96 10.49
C THR A 174 -8.39 -3.75 10.16
N ALA A 175 -7.82 -4.54 9.25
CA ALA A 175 -6.42 -4.35 8.83
C ALA A 175 -6.20 -2.97 8.21
N CYS A 176 -7.13 -2.49 7.36
CA CYS A 176 -7.07 -1.15 6.78
C CYS A 176 -7.13 -0.05 7.87
N VAL A 177 -8.01 -0.20 8.87
CA VAL A 177 -8.11 0.75 9.99
C VAL A 177 -6.81 0.79 10.80
N ILE A 178 -6.25 -0.39 11.15
CA ILE A 178 -4.98 -0.47 11.88
C ILE A 178 -3.88 0.27 11.12
N TRP A 179 -3.74 0.00 9.83
CA TRP A 179 -2.69 0.61 9.02
C TRP A 179 -2.85 2.14 8.93
N CYS A 180 -4.05 2.64 8.66
CA CYS A 180 -4.29 4.07 8.61
C CYS A 180 -3.99 4.77 9.93
N ARG A 181 -4.38 4.20 11.08
CA ARG A 181 -4.07 4.74 12.40
C ARG A 181 -2.56 4.74 12.68
N PHE A 182 -1.87 3.67 12.28
CA PHE A 182 -0.41 3.59 12.39
C PHE A 182 0.28 4.70 11.59
N LEU A 183 -0.10 4.89 10.32
CA LEU A 183 0.45 5.96 9.48
C LEU A 183 0.24 7.36 10.10
N ARG A 184 -0.94 7.65 10.67
CA ARG A 184 -1.18 8.93 11.35
C ARG A 184 -0.21 9.16 12.51
N LYS A 185 0.04 8.14 13.33
CA LYS A 185 1.02 8.25 14.42
C LYS A 185 2.46 8.45 13.91
N LEU A 186 2.80 7.89 12.76
CA LEU A 186 4.08 8.20 12.10
C LEU A 186 4.14 9.66 11.63
N VAL A 187 3.06 10.19 11.07
CA VAL A 187 2.95 11.61 10.65
C VAL A 187 3.11 12.55 11.85
N GLU A 188 2.59 12.19 13.02
CA GLU A 188 2.81 12.91 14.29
C GLU A 188 4.28 12.89 14.75
N GLY A 189 5.15 12.15 14.10
CA GLY A 189 6.57 12.03 14.43
C GLY A 189 6.89 11.00 15.51
N LYS A 190 5.97 10.09 15.83
CA LYS A 190 6.23 9.00 16.75
C LYS A 190 7.19 7.98 16.14
N LYS A 191 8.05 7.39 16.98
CA LYS A 191 8.92 6.30 16.54
C LYS A 191 8.06 5.09 16.12
N PRO A 192 8.46 4.31 15.10
CA PRO A 192 7.64 3.24 14.56
C PRO A 192 7.13 2.22 15.61
N LYS A 193 7.99 1.73 16.50
CA LYS A 193 7.57 0.82 17.59
C LYS A 193 6.50 1.44 18.48
N THR A 194 6.73 2.67 18.95
CA THR A 194 5.76 3.38 19.79
C THR A 194 4.45 3.66 19.05
N ALA A 195 4.55 4.07 17.77
CA ALA A 195 3.37 4.29 16.92
C ALA A 195 2.53 3.01 16.76
N TRP A 196 3.20 1.88 16.59
CA TRP A 196 2.54 0.58 16.47
C TRP A 196 1.87 0.14 17.77
N GLU A 197 2.59 0.18 18.90
CA GLU A 197 2.06 -0.15 20.24
C GLU A 197 0.81 0.69 20.56
N GLU A 198 0.90 2.01 20.44
CA GLU A 198 -0.23 2.91 20.68
C GLU A 198 -1.38 2.67 19.70
N THR A 199 -1.11 2.31 18.45
CA THR A 199 -2.15 1.96 17.49
C THR A 199 -2.95 0.76 17.97
N LEU A 200 -2.28 -0.31 18.41
CA LEU A 200 -2.94 -1.51 18.87
C LEU A 200 -3.68 -1.32 20.21
N ASP A 201 -3.16 -0.45 21.08
CA ASP A 201 -3.82 -0.13 22.36
C ASP A 201 -5.10 0.70 22.17
N ASP A 202 -5.09 1.62 21.21
CA ASP A 202 -6.25 2.50 20.90
C ASP A 202 -7.40 1.77 20.20
N LEU A 203 -7.19 0.55 19.68
CA LEU A 203 -8.22 -0.20 18.94
C LEU A 203 -9.32 -0.78 19.85
N GLY A 204 -9.03 -0.95 21.13
CA GLY A 204 -10.00 -1.54 22.08
C GLY A 204 -10.54 -2.89 21.59
N ASN A 205 -11.85 -3.09 21.71
CA ASN A 205 -12.50 -4.35 21.30
C ASN A 205 -12.68 -4.50 19.77
N HIS A 206 -12.46 -3.45 18.97
CA HIS A 206 -12.67 -3.48 17.53
C HIS A 206 -11.73 -4.44 16.79
N ALA A 207 -10.55 -4.68 17.33
CA ALA A 207 -9.52 -5.47 16.67
C ALA A 207 -9.35 -6.88 17.24
N ALA A 208 -10.21 -7.32 18.15
CA ALA A 208 -10.11 -8.62 18.81
C ALA A 208 -10.03 -9.82 17.84
N SER A 209 -10.47 -9.64 16.58
CA SER A 209 -10.44 -10.68 15.55
C SER A 209 -9.05 -10.90 14.92
N ILE A 210 -8.17 -9.89 14.94
CA ILE A 210 -6.85 -9.97 14.29
C ILE A 210 -5.69 -9.56 15.20
N VAL A 211 -5.91 -8.79 16.28
CA VAL A 211 -4.85 -8.41 17.21
C VAL A 211 -4.49 -9.59 18.11
N SER A 212 -3.36 -10.20 17.81
CA SER A 212 -2.75 -11.29 18.59
C SER A 212 -1.56 -10.77 19.40
N THR A 213 -1.06 -11.58 20.34
CA THR A 213 0.24 -11.31 21.01
C THR A 213 1.35 -11.18 19.98
N ARG A 214 1.33 -12.00 18.92
CA ARG A 214 2.28 -11.96 17.80
C ARG A 214 2.31 -10.57 17.13
N LEU A 215 1.16 -9.98 16.86
CA LEU A 215 1.07 -8.66 16.24
C LEU A 215 1.60 -7.54 17.18
N ARG A 216 1.43 -7.71 18.50
CA ARG A 216 1.91 -6.76 19.51
C ARG A 216 3.43 -6.75 19.67
N GLU A 217 4.07 -7.88 19.48
CA GLU A 217 5.52 -8.10 19.66
C GLU A 217 6.20 -8.39 18.33
N ILE A 218 5.65 -7.85 17.23
CA ILE A 218 6.03 -8.20 15.86
C ILE A 218 7.54 -7.99 15.60
N TRP A 219 8.14 -6.94 16.16
CA TRP A 219 9.57 -6.62 16.01
C TRP A 219 10.53 -7.62 16.73
N GLU A 220 10.00 -8.49 17.60
CA GLU A 220 10.80 -9.52 18.27
C GLU A 220 10.91 -10.81 17.45
N LEU A 221 10.12 -10.92 16.40
CA LEU A 221 10.11 -12.13 15.57
C LEU A 221 11.31 -12.15 14.62
N PRO A 222 11.96 -13.31 14.49
CA PRO A 222 12.98 -13.47 13.46
C PRO A 222 12.34 -13.48 12.06
N GLU A 223 13.07 -13.03 11.05
CA GLU A 223 12.64 -13.00 9.65
C GLU A 223 12.01 -14.33 9.18
N SER A 224 12.59 -15.46 9.65
CA SER A 224 12.13 -16.81 9.28
C SER A 224 10.69 -17.13 9.73
N GLU A 225 10.14 -16.35 10.66
CA GLU A 225 8.77 -16.49 11.17
C GLU A 225 7.81 -15.47 10.53
N ILE A 226 8.30 -14.56 9.72
CA ILE A 226 7.45 -13.58 9.01
C ILE A 226 6.86 -14.24 7.77
N ASN A 227 5.53 -14.25 7.72
CA ASN A 227 4.80 -14.66 6.53
C ASN A 227 4.66 -13.47 5.58
N SER A 228 4.83 -13.74 4.29
CA SER A 228 4.78 -12.73 3.22
C SER A 228 3.77 -13.13 2.12
N THR A 229 2.62 -13.68 2.53
CA THR A 229 1.60 -14.11 1.57
C THR A 229 0.65 -12.96 1.22
N GLY A 230 -0.20 -13.15 0.19
CA GLY A 230 -1.28 -12.22 -0.16
C GLY A 230 -2.46 -12.20 0.83
N TYR A 231 -2.38 -12.90 1.97
CA TYR A 231 -3.36 -12.80 3.05
C TYR A 231 -3.17 -11.49 3.82
N VAL A 232 -4.24 -10.75 4.02
CA VAL A 232 -4.18 -9.38 4.55
C VAL A 232 -3.48 -9.25 5.90
N VAL A 233 -3.59 -10.25 6.79
CA VAL A 233 -2.92 -10.23 8.10
C VAL A 233 -1.43 -10.50 7.96
N ASP A 234 -1.03 -11.45 7.10
CA ASP A 234 0.38 -11.71 6.82
C ASP A 234 1.05 -10.46 6.23
N THR A 235 0.38 -9.78 5.28
CA THR A 235 0.86 -8.52 4.71
C THR A 235 0.99 -7.42 5.78
N LEU A 236 -0.03 -7.26 6.65
CA LEU A 236 0.00 -6.29 7.73
C LEU A 236 1.15 -6.56 8.71
N GLU A 237 1.35 -7.82 9.10
CA GLU A 237 2.45 -8.25 9.99
C GLU A 237 3.81 -7.98 9.34
N ALA A 238 4.00 -8.37 8.07
CA ALA A 238 5.26 -8.16 7.36
C ALA A 238 5.61 -6.67 7.24
N CYS A 239 4.65 -5.82 6.88
CA CYS A 239 4.87 -4.37 6.78
C CYS A 239 5.17 -3.75 8.16
N ALA A 240 4.45 -4.14 9.22
CA ALA A 240 4.72 -3.67 10.56
C ALA A 240 6.11 -4.09 11.04
N TRP A 241 6.50 -5.36 10.81
CA TRP A 241 7.83 -5.88 11.15
C TRP A 241 8.93 -5.07 10.46
N LEU A 242 8.82 -4.87 9.15
CA LEU A 242 9.79 -4.10 8.36
C LEU A 242 9.96 -2.66 8.87
N VAL A 243 8.88 -1.99 9.21
CA VAL A 243 8.93 -0.57 9.60
C VAL A 243 9.33 -0.38 11.07
N THR A 244 9.07 -1.38 11.93
CA THR A 244 9.42 -1.31 13.36
C THR A 244 10.80 -1.86 13.68
N ASP A 245 11.45 -2.60 12.80
CA ASP A 245 12.84 -3.05 12.93
C ASP A 245 13.82 -1.94 12.47
N ASP A 246 14.08 -1.00 13.36
CA ASP A 246 14.95 0.15 13.12
C ASP A 246 16.46 -0.17 13.18
N GLU A 247 16.84 -1.39 13.56
CA GLU A 247 18.23 -1.85 13.56
C GLU A 247 18.69 -2.33 12.17
N ASN A 248 17.81 -3.02 11.44
CA ASN A 248 18.10 -3.56 10.11
C ASN A 248 17.51 -2.71 8.97
N ASN A 249 16.58 -1.81 9.27
CA ASN A 249 15.83 -0.98 8.32
C ASN A 249 16.01 0.50 8.64
N ASP A 250 17.25 1.00 8.57
CA ASP A 250 17.63 2.35 8.97
C ASP A 250 17.40 3.44 7.90
N CYS A 251 16.92 3.07 6.73
CA CYS A 251 16.60 3.97 5.62
C CYS A 251 15.51 3.40 4.71
N TYR A 252 14.96 4.25 3.83
CA TYR A 252 13.93 3.85 2.87
C TYR A 252 14.34 2.63 2.02
N SER A 253 15.56 2.68 1.46
CA SER A 253 16.02 1.59 0.59
C SER A 253 16.15 0.26 1.33
N ALA A 254 16.66 0.26 2.56
CA ALA A 254 16.76 -0.96 3.37
C ALA A 254 15.38 -1.60 3.62
N VAL A 255 14.37 -0.79 3.97
CA VAL A 255 13.00 -1.29 4.15
C VAL A 255 12.47 -1.96 2.88
N VAL A 256 12.62 -1.31 1.72
CA VAL A 256 12.10 -1.83 0.45
C VAL A 256 12.88 -3.06 -0.01
N GLU A 257 14.22 -3.06 0.09
CA GLU A 257 15.07 -4.20 -0.27
C GLU A 257 14.75 -5.42 0.60
N ASN A 258 14.59 -5.23 1.91
CA ASN A 258 14.20 -6.30 2.82
C ASN A 258 12.77 -6.79 2.57
N ALA A 259 11.83 -5.91 2.22
CA ALA A 259 10.48 -6.29 1.82
C ALA A 259 10.47 -7.23 0.61
N VAL A 260 11.25 -6.91 -0.44
CA VAL A 260 11.39 -7.78 -1.62
C VAL A 260 12.09 -9.09 -1.27
N SER A 261 13.05 -9.08 -0.33
CA SER A 261 13.80 -10.26 0.12
C SER A 261 12.94 -11.26 0.91
N LEU A 262 11.85 -10.82 1.54
CA LEU A 262 10.89 -11.72 2.20
C LEU A 262 10.26 -12.71 1.21
N THR A 263 10.31 -12.42 -0.09
CA THR A 263 9.60 -13.19 -1.12
C THR A 263 8.08 -13.16 -0.95
N GLY A 264 7.33 -14.08 -1.60
CA GLY A 264 5.86 -14.07 -1.52
C GLY A 264 5.27 -12.89 -2.30
N ASP A 265 4.42 -12.11 -1.66
CA ASP A 265 3.72 -10.95 -2.23
C ASP A 265 4.59 -9.69 -2.13
N THR A 266 5.64 -9.67 -2.93
CA THR A 266 6.76 -8.72 -2.80
C THR A 266 6.40 -7.29 -3.21
N ASP A 267 5.58 -7.11 -4.23
CA ASP A 267 5.12 -5.80 -4.70
C ASP A 267 4.21 -5.13 -3.66
N THR A 268 3.20 -5.84 -3.16
CA THR A 268 2.30 -5.32 -2.13
C THR A 268 3.04 -4.99 -0.84
N ILE A 269 3.91 -5.89 -0.35
CA ILE A 269 4.64 -5.65 0.91
C ILE A 269 5.62 -4.48 0.75
N ALA A 270 6.40 -4.45 -0.34
CA ALA A 270 7.35 -3.37 -0.59
C ALA A 270 6.63 -2.01 -0.82
N LYS A 271 5.45 -2.03 -1.44
CA LYS A 271 4.62 -0.84 -1.62
C LYS A 271 4.13 -0.28 -0.28
N ILE A 272 3.49 -1.09 0.54
CA ILE A 272 2.90 -0.65 1.81
C ILE A 272 3.99 -0.24 2.81
N ALA A 273 5.04 -1.05 2.96
CA ALA A 273 6.19 -0.72 3.82
C ALA A 273 6.95 0.51 3.31
N GLY A 274 7.10 0.67 1.98
CA GLY A 274 7.74 1.82 1.35
C GLY A 274 7.01 3.14 1.61
N GLU A 275 5.69 3.15 1.65
CA GLU A 275 4.90 4.33 2.05
C GLU A 275 5.23 4.78 3.48
N ALA A 276 5.20 3.85 4.42
CA ALA A 276 5.52 4.12 5.81
C ALA A 276 7.00 4.52 5.98
N ALA A 277 7.91 3.83 5.30
CA ALA A 277 9.34 4.17 5.32
C ALA A 277 9.60 5.57 4.78
N ALA A 278 8.92 6.01 3.72
CA ALA A 278 9.04 7.36 3.19
C ALA A 278 8.50 8.42 4.16
N ILE A 279 7.51 8.12 4.99
CA ILE A 279 7.10 9.00 6.10
C ILE A 279 8.20 9.06 7.17
N VAL A 280 8.77 7.91 7.55
CA VAL A 280 9.77 7.81 8.62
C VAL A 280 11.10 8.46 8.24
N TYR A 281 11.58 8.19 7.03
CA TYR A 281 12.92 8.54 6.57
C TYR A 281 12.95 9.70 5.58
N ASP A 282 11.81 10.34 5.29
CA ASP A 282 11.64 11.41 4.31
C ASP A 282 11.61 10.92 2.84
N PRO A 283 10.61 11.34 2.04
CA PRO A 283 10.50 10.97 0.64
C PRO A 283 11.67 11.48 -0.24
N GLU A 284 12.43 12.50 0.21
CA GLU A 284 13.65 12.94 -0.47
C GLU A 284 14.76 11.87 -0.46
N ASN A 285 14.70 10.91 0.47
CA ASN A 285 15.63 9.79 0.57
C ASN A 285 15.25 8.57 -0.30
N ILE A 286 14.16 8.64 -1.04
CA ILE A 286 13.85 7.65 -2.06
C ILE A 286 14.95 7.69 -3.13
N PRO A 287 15.67 6.58 -3.43
CA PRO A 287 16.76 6.58 -4.38
C PRO A 287 16.36 7.16 -5.73
N THR A 288 17.04 8.21 -6.16
CA THR A 288 16.73 8.91 -7.42
C THR A 288 16.85 7.99 -8.64
N ALA A 289 17.72 6.97 -8.58
CA ALA A 289 17.85 5.98 -9.63
C ALA A 289 16.55 5.19 -9.80
N TRP A 290 15.98 4.68 -8.70
CA TRP A 290 14.73 3.93 -8.73
C TRP A 290 13.56 4.82 -9.20
N ARG A 291 13.43 6.02 -8.61
CA ARG A 291 12.37 6.97 -8.98
C ARG A 291 12.35 7.29 -10.49
N ARG A 292 13.51 7.37 -11.15
CA ARG A 292 13.63 7.66 -12.59
C ARG A 292 13.20 6.49 -13.48
N GLU A 293 13.24 5.28 -13.00
CA GLU A 293 12.89 4.08 -13.78
C GLU A 293 11.38 3.78 -13.73
N VAL A 294 10.63 4.30 -12.74
CA VAL A 294 9.18 4.10 -12.64
C VAL A 294 8.47 4.69 -13.86
N LYS A 295 7.55 3.91 -14.43
CA LYS A 295 6.75 4.31 -15.58
C LYS A 295 5.62 5.26 -15.21
N ARG A 296 5.19 6.06 -16.19
CA ARG A 296 4.06 7.00 -16.05
C ARG A 296 4.22 7.96 -14.85
N PRO A 297 5.40 8.61 -14.68
CA PRO A 297 5.62 9.54 -13.56
C PRO A 297 4.59 10.68 -13.51
N GLU A 298 4.03 11.06 -14.66
CA GLU A 298 2.99 12.09 -14.75
C GLU A 298 1.71 11.72 -14.00
N LEU A 299 1.35 10.44 -13.90
CA LEU A 299 0.21 9.98 -13.10
C LEU A 299 0.50 10.12 -11.60
N LEU A 300 1.74 9.78 -11.21
CA LEU A 300 2.19 9.86 -9.82
C LEU A 300 2.28 11.32 -9.36
N ASP A 301 2.90 12.19 -10.16
CA ASP A 301 3.03 13.60 -9.82
C ASP A 301 1.66 14.29 -9.72
N HIS A 302 0.71 13.93 -10.59
CA HIS A 302 -0.65 14.42 -10.51
C HIS A 302 -1.36 13.96 -9.23
N ALA A 303 -1.24 12.67 -8.88
CA ALA A 303 -1.80 12.14 -7.65
C ALA A 303 -1.19 12.78 -6.39
N VAL A 304 0.11 13.10 -6.42
CA VAL A 304 0.76 13.85 -5.32
C VAL A 304 0.11 15.22 -5.14
N GLU A 305 -0.13 15.96 -6.21
CA GLU A 305 -0.76 17.28 -6.13
C GLU A 305 -2.21 17.20 -5.63
N GLN A 306 -2.99 16.26 -6.16
CA GLN A 306 -4.35 16.02 -5.68
C GLN A 306 -4.38 15.67 -4.19
N LEU A 307 -3.55 14.73 -3.74
CA LEU A 307 -3.52 14.30 -2.35
C LEU A 307 -3.03 15.42 -1.42
N ALA A 308 -1.99 16.15 -1.81
CA ALA A 308 -1.44 17.25 -1.01
C ALA A 308 -2.46 18.36 -0.72
N ASP A 309 -3.32 18.66 -1.69
CA ASP A 309 -4.38 19.67 -1.53
C ASP A 309 -5.54 19.20 -0.63
N LEU A 310 -5.67 17.89 -0.40
CA LEU A 310 -6.70 17.29 0.46
C LEU A 310 -6.26 17.10 1.92
N ILE A 311 -4.97 17.11 2.22
CA ILE A 311 -4.49 16.92 3.60
C ILE A 311 -4.96 18.08 4.46
N PRO A 312 -5.72 17.83 5.55
CA PRO A 312 -6.18 18.88 6.45
C PRO A 312 -5.01 19.45 7.28
N ASP A 313 -5.27 20.52 8.02
CA ASP A 313 -4.28 21.11 8.93
C ASP A 313 -4.09 20.30 10.22
N GLU A 314 -5.03 19.40 10.52
CA GLU A 314 -5.01 18.44 11.64
C GLU A 314 -5.56 17.09 11.17
N LEU A 315 -4.91 15.98 11.58
CA LEU A 315 -5.29 14.60 11.26
C LEU A 315 -5.91 13.88 12.45
#